data_55e92d066ee471400df1a257f830a01c
#
_entry.id   55e92d066ee471400df1a257f830a01c
#
_cell.length_a   1.000
_cell.length_b   1.000
_cell.length_c   1.000
_cell.angle_alpha   90.00
_cell.angle_beta   90.00
_cell.angle_gamma   90.00
#
_symmetry.space_group_name_H-M   'P 1'
#
loop_
_entity.id
_entity.type
_entity.pdbx_description
1 polymer ?
#
loop_
_entity_poly.entity_id
_entity_poly.type
_entity_poly.pdbx_seq_one_letter_code
_entity_poly.pdbx_strand_id
1 'polypeptide(L)'
;VGLSVSEAHAPERSGAAVGRVPAVVYLWGIQAPRPGQPFGTAATEAAGRICGGKRLHVAARSAGPEGRITGSVVAEETGSPREDTTGKDTTGKGNAGKGSSGNQDVGRALIRLGLAWQDQRGPSSAQLRSLEQEARREEVGLWQQEAPTPPWAWRE
;
A
#
# COMPACT_ATOMS: atom_id res chain seq x y z
N VAL A 1 5.29 -0.58 9.13
CA VAL A 1 5.67 -1.89 8.55
C VAL A 1 6.58 -1.64 7.38
N GLY A 2 7.82 -2.11 7.48
CA GLY A 2 8.73 -2.20 6.36
C GLY A 2 8.33 -3.41 5.50
N LEU A 3 7.96 -3.18 4.25
CA LEU A 3 7.83 -4.24 3.27
C LEU A 3 9.22 -4.56 2.73
N SER A 4 9.71 -5.77 2.98
CA SER A 4 10.94 -6.25 2.39
C SER A 4 10.63 -6.73 0.97
N VAL A 5 11.11 -6.00 -0.02
CA VAL A 5 10.98 -6.38 -1.42
C VAL A 5 12.29 -7.00 -1.86
N SER A 6 12.27 -8.29 -2.16
CA SER A 6 13.48 -9.03 -2.55
C SER A 6 13.97 -8.70 -3.96
N GLU A 7 13.18 -8.01 -4.77
CA GLU A 7 13.51 -7.67 -6.15
C GLU A 7 12.95 -6.30 -6.53
N ALA A 8 13.79 -5.29 -6.55
CA ALA A 8 13.48 -4.04 -7.21
C ALA A 8 14.08 -4.08 -8.63
N HIS A 9 13.21 -4.17 -9.64
CA HIS A 9 13.60 -4.03 -11.03
C HIS A 9 13.57 -2.53 -11.39
N ALA A 10 14.74 -1.93 -11.55
CA ALA A 10 14.83 -0.59 -12.08
C ALA A 10 14.57 -0.61 -13.60
N PRO A 11 13.86 0.38 -14.15
CA PRO A 11 13.67 0.46 -15.59
C PRO A 11 15.03 0.64 -16.27
N GLU A 12 15.30 -0.21 -17.23
CA GLU A 12 16.51 -0.16 -18.02
C GLU A 12 16.68 1.20 -18.71
N ARG A 13 17.63 1.97 -18.24
CA ARG A 13 18.28 2.98 -19.06
C ARG A 13 19.74 2.58 -19.21
N SER A 14 20.04 2.02 -20.38
CA SER A 14 21.35 1.90 -20.96
C SER A 14 22.44 1.18 -20.12
N GLY A 15 22.63 -0.10 -20.39
CA GLY A 15 23.95 -0.74 -20.31
C GLY A 15 24.52 -1.07 -18.92
N ALA A 16 23.82 -0.85 -17.84
CA ALA A 16 24.27 -1.24 -16.51
C ALA A 16 23.68 -2.61 -16.15
N ALA A 17 24.52 -3.51 -15.65
CA ALA A 17 24.07 -4.79 -15.08
C ALA A 17 23.00 -4.51 -14.01
N VAL A 18 21.77 -4.99 -14.23
CA VAL A 18 20.69 -4.88 -13.28
C VAL A 18 21.01 -5.78 -12.09
N GLY A 19 21.64 -5.22 -11.08
CA GLY A 19 21.87 -5.89 -9.82
C GLY A 19 20.56 -5.98 -9.04
N ARG A 20 20.23 -7.17 -8.58
CA ARG A 20 19.13 -7.36 -7.61
C ARG A 20 19.64 -6.88 -6.25
N VAL A 21 19.10 -5.78 -5.79
CA VAL A 21 19.43 -5.22 -4.48
C VAL A 21 18.23 -5.37 -3.57
N PRO A 22 18.37 -6.00 -2.41
CA PRO A 22 17.30 -6.02 -1.42
C PRO A 22 17.02 -4.59 -0.96
N ALA A 23 15.76 -4.18 -1.02
CA ALA A 23 15.33 -2.86 -0.57
C ALA A 23 14.19 -2.99 0.44
N VAL A 24 14.20 -2.11 1.44
CA VAL A 24 13.09 -1.99 2.39
C VAL A 24 12.27 -0.77 2.03
N VAL A 25 11.00 -0.98 1.72
CA VAL A 25 10.10 0.10 1.37
C VAL A 25 9.17 0.38 2.55
N TYR A 26 9.23 1.61 3.04
CA TYR A 26 8.28 2.13 4.01
C TYR A 26 7.12 2.79 3.28
N LEU A 27 5.91 2.39 3.62
CA LEU A 27 4.72 2.95 2.98
C LEU A 27 4.53 4.41 3.39
N TRP A 28 4.46 5.27 2.39
CA TRP A 28 4.30 6.71 2.61
C TRP A 28 2.89 7.06 3.10
N GLY A 29 2.85 7.97 4.08
CA GLY A 29 1.59 8.54 4.58
C GLY A 29 0.78 7.63 5.50
N ILE A 30 1.28 6.44 5.81
CA ILE A 30 0.64 5.51 6.74
C ILE A 30 1.62 4.94 7.75
N GLN A 31 1.09 4.53 8.90
CA GLN A 31 1.80 3.75 9.89
C GLN A 31 0.97 2.54 10.30
N ALA A 32 1.54 1.36 10.11
CA ALA A 32 0.95 0.13 10.58
C ALA A 32 1.33 -0.17 12.04
N PRO A 33 0.56 -1.01 12.74
CA PRO A 33 0.92 -1.46 14.07
C PRO A 33 2.30 -2.10 14.11
N ARG A 34 3.01 -1.89 15.20
CA ARG A 34 4.33 -2.51 15.39
C ARG A 34 4.20 -4.01 15.68
N PRO A 35 5.24 -4.80 15.40
CA PRO A 35 5.31 -6.17 15.90
C PRO A 35 5.08 -6.21 17.42
N GLY A 36 4.25 -7.15 17.88
CA GLY A 36 3.85 -7.22 19.29
C GLY A 36 2.67 -6.34 19.70
N GLN A 37 2.30 -5.37 18.88
CA GLN A 37 1.11 -4.57 19.06
C GLN A 37 -0.15 -5.33 18.58
N PRO A 38 -1.33 -5.15 19.21
CA PRO A 38 -2.57 -5.69 18.67
C PRO A 38 -2.74 -5.33 17.20
N PHE A 39 -3.17 -6.28 16.39
CA PHE A 39 -3.27 -6.20 14.93
C PHE A 39 -1.95 -6.06 14.15
N GLY A 40 -0.77 -6.07 14.81
CA GLY A 40 0.52 -6.05 14.12
C GLY A 40 0.71 -7.25 13.20
N THR A 41 0.40 -8.45 13.68
CA THR A 41 0.43 -9.67 12.88
C THR A 41 -0.59 -9.62 11.74
N ALA A 42 -1.82 -9.19 12.02
CA ALA A 42 -2.87 -9.06 11.02
C ALA A 42 -2.48 -8.07 9.89
N ALA A 43 -1.85 -6.95 10.25
CA ALA A 43 -1.35 -5.99 9.26
C ALA A 43 -0.25 -6.59 8.38
N THR A 44 0.67 -7.34 8.97
CA THR A 44 1.73 -8.02 8.24
C THR A 44 1.19 -9.09 7.29
N GLU A 45 0.25 -9.90 7.75
CA GLU A 45 -0.42 -10.92 6.93
C GLU A 45 -1.22 -10.29 5.79
N ALA A 46 -1.96 -9.22 6.06
CA ALA A 46 -2.71 -8.51 5.03
C ALA A 46 -1.80 -7.92 3.96
N ALA A 47 -0.70 -7.28 4.34
CA ALA A 47 0.31 -6.79 3.41
C ALA A 47 0.91 -7.94 2.58
N GLY A 48 1.21 -9.07 3.21
CA GLY A 48 1.69 -10.26 2.54
C GLY A 48 0.70 -10.83 1.52
N ARG A 49 -0.59 -10.84 1.81
CA ARG A 49 -1.63 -11.27 0.87
C ARG A 49 -1.80 -10.31 -0.30
N ILE A 50 -1.73 -9.01 -0.03
CA ILE A 50 -1.86 -7.98 -1.07
C ILE A 50 -0.67 -8.02 -2.03
N CYS A 51 0.54 -8.22 -1.52
CA CYS A 51 1.79 -8.16 -2.27
C CYS A 51 2.25 -9.53 -2.79
N GLY A 52 1.88 -10.61 -2.12
CA GLY A 52 2.44 -11.94 -2.36
C GLY A 52 2.23 -12.45 -3.79
N GLY A 53 3.31 -12.86 -4.44
CA GLY A 53 3.31 -13.39 -5.80
C GLY A 53 2.97 -12.36 -6.89
N LYS A 54 2.87 -11.09 -6.55
CA LYS A 54 2.50 -10.02 -7.49
C LYS A 54 3.72 -9.16 -7.84
N ARG A 55 3.67 -8.54 -9.00
CA ARG A 55 4.61 -7.48 -9.35
C ARG A 55 4.24 -6.22 -8.56
N LEU A 56 5.23 -5.60 -7.94
CA LEU A 56 5.04 -4.39 -7.16
C LEU A 56 5.67 -3.19 -7.88
N HIS A 57 4.90 -2.14 -8.03
CA HIS A 57 5.38 -0.85 -8.52
C HIS A 57 5.61 0.08 -7.34
N VAL A 58 6.85 0.50 -7.15
CA VAL A 58 7.25 1.39 -6.06
C VAL A 58 7.48 2.79 -6.62
N ALA A 59 6.69 3.74 -6.21
CA ALA A 59 6.92 5.15 -6.48
C ALA A 59 7.66 5.75 -5.27
N ALA A 60 8.99 5.80 -5.36
CA ALA A 60 9.84 6.34 -4.33
C ALA A 60 9.62 7.85 -4.17
N ARG A 61 9.45 8.32 -2.95
CA ARG A 61 9.38 9.74 -2.59
C ARG A 61 10.64 10.22 -1.91
N SER A 62 11.27 9.37 -1.12
CA SER A 62 12.57 9.62 -0.54
C SER A 62 13.37 8.33 -0.44
N ALA A 63 14.67 8.47 -0.57
CA ALA A 63 15.62 7.38 -0.36
C ALA A 63 16.51 7.73 0.83
N GLY A 64 16.63 6.81 1.76
CA GLY A 64 17.51 6.90 2.90
C GLY A 64 18.74 6.02 2.75
N PRO A 65 19.65 6.06 3.71
CA PRO A 65 20.80 5.17 3.75
C PRO A 65 20.38 3.70 3.82
N GLU A 66 21.27 2.82 3.42
CA GLU A 66 21.08 1.35 3.49
C GLU A 66 19.89 0.81 2.66
N GLY A 67 19.58 1.45 1.53
CA GLY A 67 18.49 0.96 0.65
C GLY A 67 17.07 1.16 1.21
N ARG A 68 16.91 2.03 2.21
CA ARG A 68 15.59 2.40 2.72
C ARG A 68 14.91 3.34 1.75
N ILE A 69 13.72 2.98 1.34
CA ILE A 69 12.89 3.78 0.43
C ILE A 69 11.57 4.09 1.14
N THR A 70 11.15 5.34 1.09
CA THR A 70 9.79 5.70 1.49
C THR A 70 9.00 6.05 0.24
N GLY A 71 7.87 5.41 0.05
CA GLY A 71 7.08 5.60 -1.16
C GLY A 71 5.73 4.91 -1.12
N SER A 72 4.99 5.06 -2.19
CA SER A 72 3.77 4.30 -2.42
C SER A 72 4.07 3.01 -3.15
N VAL A 73 3.37 1.96 -2.81
CA VAL A 73 3.49 0.64 -3.42
C VAL A 73 2.15 0.24 -4.00
N VAL A 74 2.16 -0.12 -5.26
CA VAL A 74 1.00 -0.62 -5.98
C VAL A 74 1.27 -2.06 -6.39
N ALA A 75 0.42 -2.97 -5.93
CA ALA A 75 0.46 -4.37 -6.35
C ALA A 75 -0.34 -4.55 -7.63
N GLU A 76 0.31 -5.11 -8.64
CA GLU A 76 -0.31 -5.46 -9.92
C GLU A 76 -1.08 -6.78 -9.76
N GLU A 77 -2.37 -6.76 -10.04
CA GLU A 77 -3.16 -7.97 -9.99
C GLU A 77 -2.82 -8.85 -11.19
N THR A 78 -2.17 -9.98 -10.92
CA THR A 78 -1.85 -10.97 -11.95
C THR A 78 -3.11 -11.78 -12.24
N GLY A 79 -3.91 -11.34 -13.19
CA GLY A 79 -5.10 -12.11 -13.52
C GLY A 79 -6.05 -11.43 -14.48
N SER A 80 -5.63 -11.29 -15.71
CA SER A 80 -6.39 -11.55 -16.94
C SER A 80 -5.48 -11.22 -18.11
N PRO A 81 -5.39 -12.04 -19.12
CA PRO A 81 -4.87 -11.63 -20.40
C PRO A 81 -5.67 -10.40 -20.82
N ARG A 82 -4.99 -9.31 -21.17
CA ARG A 82 -5.64 -8.22 -21.87
C ARG A 82 -6.22 -8.85 -23.12
N GLU A 83 -7.50 -9.13 -23.11
CA GLU A 83 -8.21 -9.23 -24.36
C GLU A 83 -8.13 -7.86 -25.00
N ASP A 84 -7.39 -7.84 -26.06
CA ASP A 84 -7.27 -6.75 -27.02
C ASP A 84 -8.66 -6.59 -27.65
N THR A 85 -9.55 -5.91 -26.99
CA THR A 85 -10.80 -5.48 -27.57
C THR A 85 -10.58 -4.14 -28.26
N THR A 86 -10.06 -4.24 -29.48
CA THR A 86 -10.32 -3.27 -30.54
C THR A 86 -11.83 -3.17 -30.71
N GLY A 87 -12.45 -2.09 -30.30
CA GLY A 87 -13.84 -1.91 -30.67
C GLY A 87 -14.63 -0.88 -29.88
N LYS A 88 -14.63 0.33 -30.40
CA LYS A 88 -15.79 1.19 -30.64
C LYS A 88 -16.54 1.79 -29.45
N ASP A 89 -16.42 3.12 -29.44
CA ASP A 89 -17.33 4.13 -28.92
C ASP A 89 -18.63 3.65 -28.30
N THR A 90 -18.85 4.01 -27.06
CA THR A 90 -20.18 4.40 -26.63
C THR A 90 -20.12 5.48 -25.55
N THR A 91 -20.51 6.65 -25.90
CA THR A 91 -20.88 7.77 -25.05
C THR A 91 -21.87 7.27 -23.99
N GLY A 92 -21.43 7.18 -22.75
CA GLY A 92 -22.25 6.77 -21.63
C GLY A 92 -21.84 7.55 -20.40
N LYS A 93 -22.54 8.63 -20.12
CA LYS A 93 -22.54 9.40 -18.90
C LYS A 93 -22.99 8.48 -17.77
N GLY A 94 -22.09 8.05 -16.93
CA GLY A 94 -22.44 7.16 -15.83
C GLY A 94 -21.32 6.98 -14.86
N ASN A 95 -21.46 7.64 -13.74
CA ASN A 95 -20.97 7.26 -12.42
C ASN A 95 -19.50 6.88 -12.32
N ALA A 96 -18.71 7.76 -11.71
CA ALA A 96 -17.35 7.51 -11.26
C ALA A 96 -17.34 6.41 -10.19
N GLY A 97 -17.65 5.19 -10.61
CA GLY A 97 -17.63 3.98 -9.83
C GLY A 97 -16.60 3.04 -10.41
N LYS A 98 -15.44 2.96 -9.75
CA LYS A 98 -14.55 1.81 -9.80
C LYS A 98 -14.09 1.38 -11.19
N GLY A 99 -13.20 2.13 -11.78
CA GLY A 99 -12.23 1.56 -12.69
C GLY A 99 -11.31 0.64 -11.87
N SER A 100 -11.70 -0.58 -11.69
CA SER A 100 -10.84 -1.62 -11.18
C SER A 100 -9.91 -2.05 -12.33
N SER A 101 -8.98 -1.19 -12.68
CA SER A 101 -7.73 -1.70 -13.21
C SER A 101 -7.12 -2.50 -12.07
N GLY A 102 -6.77 -3.75 -12.28
CA GLY A 102 -6.32 -4.69 -11.29
C GLY A 102 -5.06 -4.32 -10.47
N ASN A 103 -4.85 -3.05 -10.23
CA ASN A 103 -3.75 -2.50 -9.47
C ASN A 103 -4.26 -2.01 -8.11
N GLN A 104 -3.71 -2.58 -7.05
CA GLN A 104 -4.10 -2.25 -5.69
C GLN A 104 -3.00 -1.46 -4.98
N ASP A 105 -3.31 -0.24 -4.54
CA ASP A 105 -2.43 0.53 -3.67
C ASP A 105 -2.41 -0.11 -2.27
N VAL A 106 -1.24 -0.57 -1.86
CA VAL A 106 -1.05 -1.31 -0.61
C VAL A 106 -1.37 -0.46 0.61
N GLY A 107 -0.95 0.79 0.61
CA GLY A 107 -1.21 1.71 1.72
C GLY A 107 -2.70 2.00 1.92
N ARG A 108 -3.40 2.27 0.83
CA ARG A 108 -4.86 2.49 0.86
C ARG A 108 -5.62 1.25 1.28
N ALA A 109 -5.20 0.09 0.82
CA ALA A 109 -5.81 -1.18 1.20
C ALA A 109 -5.68 -1.44 2.70
N LEU A 110 -4.50 -1.22 3.28
CA LEU A 110 -4.27 -1.41 4.71
C LEU A 110 -5.12 -0.44 5.57
N ILE A 111 -5.26 0.82 5.17
CA ILE A 111 -6.12 1.77 5.87
C ILE A 111 -7.59 1.35 5.77
N ARG A 112 -8.06 0.96 4.59
CA ARG A 112 -9.44 0.50 4.38
C ARG A 112 -9.78 -0.73 5.21
N LEU A 113 -8.82 -1.63 5.40
CA LEU A 113 -8.97 -2.80 6.26
C LEU A 113 -8.87 -2.47 7.76
N GLY A 114 -8.63 -1.21 8.12
CA GLY A 114 -8.42 -0.80 9.50
C GLY A 114 -7.13 -1.35 10.11
N LEU A 115 -6.11 -1.60 9.30
CA LEU A 115 -4.83 -2.18 9.73
C LEU A 115 -3.66 -1.19 9.69
N ALA A 116 -3.96 0.09 9.47
CA ALA A 116 -2.99 1.17 9.51
C ALA A 116 -3.65 2.49 9.90
N TRP A 117 -2.85 3.39 10.47
CA TRP A 117 -3.22 4.78 10.71
C TRP A 117 -2.67 5.67 9.62
N GLN A 118 -3.37 6.76 9.32
CA GLN A 118 -2.78 7.85 8.58
C GLN A 118 -1.64 8.47 9.39
N ASP A 119 -0.47 8.65 8.78
CA ASP A 119 0.64 9.34 9.43
C ASP A 119 0.36 10.86 9.51
N GLN A 120 0.18 11.35 10.72
CA GLN A 120 -0.10 12.76 10.98
C GLN A 120 1.16 13.64 10.88
N ARG A 121 2.34 13.04 10.85
CA ARG A 121 3.62 13.75 10.77
C ARG A 121 4.08 14.01 9.33
N GLY A 122 3.47 13.32 8.37
CA GLY A 122 3.72 13.50 6.96
C GLY A 122 2.73 14.45 6.29
N PRO A 123 2.94 14.73 5.00
CA PRO A 123 1.96 15.51 4.23
C PRO A 123 0.60 14.82 4.26
N SER A 124 -0.41 15.56 4.67
CA SER A 124 -1.75 14.98 4.80
C SER A 124 -2.34 14.67 3.43
N SER A 125 -2.70 13.41 3.21
CA SER A 125 -3.48 13.00 2.06
C SER A 125 -4.96 12.98 2.43
N ALA A 126 -5.76 13.81 1.76
CA ALA A 126 -7.20 13.83 1.97
C ALA A 126 -7.84 12.46 1.69
N GLN A 127 -7.31 11.73 0.73
CA GLN A 127 -7.78 10.38 0.39
C GLN A 127 -7.52 9.37 1.51
N LEU A 128 -6.32 9.38 2.10
CA LEU A 128 -5.98 8.49 3.21
C LEU A 128 -6.81 8.80 4.45
N ARG A 129 -7.06 10.10 4.69
CA ARG A 129 -7.93 10.54 5.79
C ARG A 129 -9.37 10.06 5.62
N SER A 130 -9.92 10.18 4.42
CA SER A 130 -11.27 9.69 4.13
C SER A 130 -11.39 8.18 4.33
N LEU A 131 -10.41 7.41 3.86
CA LEU A 131 -10.38 5.96 4.05
C LEU A 131 -10.27 5.56 5.52
N GLU A 132 -9.48 6.28 6.31
CA GLU A 132 -9.40 6.05 7.75
C GLU A 132 -10.71 6.35 8.45
N GLN A 133 -11.37 7.45 8.10
CA GLN A 133 -12.67 7.80 8.67
C GLN A 133 -13.75 6.78 8.29
N GLU A 134 -13.72 6.27 7.07
CA GLU A 134 -14.61 5.20 6.62
C GLU A 134 -14.37 3.92 7.44
N ALA A 135 -13.12 3.49 7.57
CA ALA A 135 -12.76 2.33 8.37
C ALA A 135 -13.16 2.47 9.85
N ARG A 136 -13.08 3.67 10.41
CA ARG A 136 -13.55 3.97 11.77
C ARG A 136 -15.06 3.84 11.91
N ARG A 137 -15.81 4.32 10.92
CA ARG A 137 -17.28 4.20 10.93
C ARG A 137 -17.75 2.75 10.80
N GLU A 138 -17.02 1.96 10.03
CA GLU A 138 -17.31 0.55 9.82
C GLU A 138 -16.77 -0.34 10.95
N GLU A 139 -16.02 0.24 11.90
CA GLU A 139 -15.43 -0.45 13.05
C GLU A 139 -14.59 -1.67 12.63
N VAL A 140 -13.82 -1.54 11.53
CA VAL A 140 -13.01 -2.63 11.00
C VAL A 140 -11.60 -2.63 11.57
N GLY A 141 -11.02 -3.81 11.76
CA GLY A 141 -9.65 -3.99 12.21
C GLY A 141 -9.37 -3.31 13.56
N LEU A 142 -8.43 -2.39 13.59
CA LEU A 142 -8.06 -1.59 14.77
C LEU A 142 -9.23 -0.85 15.41
N TRP A 143 -10.17 -0.42 14.59
CA TRP A 143 -11.32 0.41 15.00
C TRP A 143 -12.43 -0.39 15.69
N GLN A 144 -12.31 -1.71 15.78
CA GLN A 144 -13.13 -2.54 16.67
C GLN A 144 -12.78 -2.33 18.15
N GLN A 145 -11.60 -1.79 18.42
CA GLN A 145 -11.18 -1.46 19.77
C GLN A 145 -11.73 -0.09 20.18
N GLU A 146 -12.19 0.04 21.39
CA GLU A 146 -12.70 1.27 21.96
C GLU A 146 -11.65 2.41 21.96
N ALA A 147 -10.38 2.06 22.17
CA ALA A 147 -9.26 2.99 22.14
C ALA A 147 -8.01 2.34 21.52
N PRO A 148 -7.91 2.26 20.18
CA PRO A 148 -6.75 1.68 19.54
C PRO A 148 -5.51 2.57 19.77
N THR A 149 -4.44 1.97 20.30
CA THR A 149 -3.20 2.69 20.57
C THR A 149 -2.40 2.84 19.27
N PRO A 150 -2.08 4.07 18.85
CA PRO A 150 -1.29 4.26 17.64
C PRO A 150 0.18 3.84 17.84
N PRO A 151 0.90 3.47 16.75
CA PRO A 151 2.25 2.93 16.86
C PRO A 151 3.28 3.89 17.45
N TRP A 152 3.04 5.20 17.34
CA TRP A 152 3.90 6.21 17.97
C TRP A 152 3.67 6.40 19.48
N ALA A 153 2.56 5.93 19.98
CA ALA A 153 2.24 5.92 21.41
C ALA A 153 2.43 4.55 22.06
N TRP A 154 2.64 3.51 21.25
CA TRP A 154 2.86 2.16 21.74
C TRP A 154 4.21 2.07 22.46
N ARG A 155 4.17 1.61 23.69
CA ARG A 155 5.33 1.25 24.49
C ARG A 155 5.24 -0.24 24.82
N GLU A 156 6.32 -0.92 24.59
CA GLU A 156 6.46 -2.31 25.02
C GLU A 156 6.57 -2.40 26.55
#